data_73ae382b7efa0f90a6028f0ef9d2cf7c
#
_entry.id   73ae382b7efa0f90a6028f0ef9d2cf7c
#
_cell.length_a   1.000
_cell.length_b   1.000
_cell.length_c   1.000
_cell.angle_alpha   90.00
_cell.angle_beta   90.00
_cell.angle_gamma   90.00
#
_symmetry.space_group_name_H-M   'P 1'
#
loop_
_entity.id
_entity.type
_entity.pdbx_description
1 polymer ?
#
loop_
_entity_poly.entity_id
_entity_poly.type
_entity_poly.pdbx_seq_one_letter_code
_entity_poly.pdbx_strand_id
1 'polypeptide(L)'
;MSDIIAYKLNGEIVDTQSIAGRESSAEPIYFDNSKEALHVIRHSCAHLMAQAIKSLYPKAKFFVGPNVEDGFYYDFRVDDGGTKLGESDLAAIEDKMKELAEKKIDIIKTCSTKANMSDKFKDDDLKQEVLKRIPDGEVSSYSQGDFEDLCRGPHVPNTKFLKFFKLTRVAGAYLGGDESREMLTRIYGTAYADKESLKEHIRIIEEAKKRDHRKLGTEMKLFTFDEEVGGGLPIWLPNGGRLRSKLEQILYKAHRDRGYEPVRGPELLKADVWRRSGHYANYKENMYFTTIDETEYGIKPMNCVGHIKVYQSDIRSYRDLPLKFFEYGVVHRHEKSGVLHGLFRVREFTQDDSHIFCMPSQIKENILEILKFAGKIMENFGFHYEMEISTKPAKAIGGDEIWETATKALKEALDENGFKYGIDEGGGAFYGPKIDIKITDALKRKWQCGTIQVDFNLPERFDLGYIDANNERQRPVMLHRALLGSFERFIGILLEHTAGELPFFIAPTQVVIVPISDAHLDYAKEISRELRKINVDSEIASKNESLNKRIRTAEKQRVPMIVVLGDNEVANKSVALRDRQARTQSDMSLAEFINLTKEKLSEVHF
;
A
#
# COMPACT_ATOMS: atom_id res chain seq x y z
N MET A 1 -20.86 29.67 -17.17
CA MET A 1 -20.11 28.73 -18.02
C MET A 1 -18.73 28.61 -17.39
N SER A 2 -18.23 27.39 -17.15
CA SER A 2 -16.88 27.19 -16.61
C SER A 2 -15.85 27.63 -17.65
N ASP A 3 -14.81 28.34 -17.24
CA ASP A 3 -13.74 28.80 -18.13
C ASP A 3 -12.98 27.60 -18.73
N ILE A 4 -12.67 27.62 -20.02
CA ILE A 4 -11.84 26.63 -20.67
C ILE A 4 -10.37 26.92 -20.33
N ILE A 5 -9.64 25.89 -19.87
CA ILE A 5 -8.24 26.02 -19.47
C ILE A 5 -7.26 25.26 -20.39
N ALA A 6 -7.74 24.28 -21.14
CA ALA A 6 -6.97 23.49 -22.09
C ALA A 6 -7.92 22.76 -23.05
N TYR A 7 -7.38 21.99 -23.99
CA TYR A 7 -8.14 21.15 -24.90
C TYR A 7 -7.51 19.76 -25.00
N LYS A 8 -8.34 18.76 -25.34
CA LYS A 8 -7.90 17.41 -25.69
C LYS A 8 -7.99 17.23 -27.20
N LEU A 9 -6.86 17.04 -27.85
CA LEU A 9 -6.72 16.86 -29.30
C LEU A 9 -6.03 15.53 -29.59
N ASN A 10 -6.67 14.61 -30.32
CA ASN A 10 -6.16 13.28 -30.62
C ASN A 10 -5.67 12.49 -29.38
N GLY A 11 -6.33 12.68 -28.24
CA GLY A 11 -5.96 12.01 -26.99
C GLY A 11 -4.93 12.74 -26.13
N GLU A 12 -4.27 13.76 -26.64
CA GLU A 12 -3.29 14.58 -25.91
C GLU A 12 -3.91 15.89 -25.41
N ILE A 13 -3.47 16.32 -24.21
CA ILE A 13 -3.89 17.60 -23.63
C ILE A 13 -2.95 18.70 -24.14
N VAL A 14 -3.52 19.77 -24.71
CA VAL A 14 -2.79 20.89 -25.30
C VAL A 14 -3.28 22.22 -24.75
N ASP A 15 -2.40 23.24 -24.79
CA ASP A 15 -2.75 24.61 -24.36
C ASP A 15 -3.83 25.23 -25.23
N THR A 16 -4.57 26.18 -24.68
CA THR A 16 -5.51 27.02 -25.43
C THR A 16 -4.85 27.75 -26.60
N GLN A 17 -3.58 28.15 -26.45
CA GLN A 17 -2.80 28.82 -27.51
C GLN A 17 -2.41 27.85 -28.65
N SER A 18 -2.19 26.58 -28.36
CA SER A 18 -1.76 25.58 -29.37
C SER A 18 -2.91 25.11 -30.29
N ILE A 19 -4.18 25.46 -29.98
CA ILE A 19 -5.38 25.02 -30.72
C ILE A 19 -5.92 26.08 -31.67
N ALA A 20 -5.38 27.29 -31.66
CA ALA A 20 -5.91 28.42 -32.44
C ALA A 20 -6.29 28.03 -33.88
N GLY A 21 -7.55 28.19 -34.27
CA GLY A 21 -8.10 27.80 -35.56
C GLY A 21 -8.49 26.32 -35.71
N ARG A 22 -8.39 25.49 -34.65
CA ARG A 22 -8.74 24.06 -34.64
C ARG A 22 -9.69 23.72 -33.48
N GLU A 23 -10.33 24.69 -32.87
CA GLU A 23 -11.18 24.52 -31.67
C GLU A 23 -12.33 23.53 -31.92
N SER A 24 -12.88 23.50 -33.14
CA SER A 24 -13.98 22.60 -33.50
C SER A 24 -13.61 21.14 -33.57
N SER A 25 -12.30 20.80 -33.59
CA SER A 25 -11.80 19.43 -33.67
C SER A 25 -11.24 18.90 -32.36
N ALA A 26 -11.39 19.64 -31.25
CA ALA A 26 -10.86 19.32 -29.95
C ALA A 26 -11.91 19.40 -28.86
N GLU A 27 -11.78 18.57 -27.83
CA GLU A 27 -12.66 18.56 -26.66
C GLU A 27 -12.16 19.60 -25.65
N PRO A 28 -13.02 20.56 -25.21
CA PRO A 28 -12.62 21.55 -24.22
C PRO A 28 -12.46 20.92 -22.83
N ILE A 29 -11.39 21.29 -22.13
CA ILE A 29 -11.16 20.98 -20.71
C ILE A 29 -11.51 22.24 -19.92
N TYR A 30 -12.51 22.08 -19.06
CA TYR A 30 -13.01 23.17 -18.23
C TYR A 30 -12.26 23.24 -16.90
N PHE A 31 -12.33 24.40 -16.25
CA PHE A 31 -11.75 24.60 -14.93
C PHE A 31 -12.61 23.91 -13.87
N ASP A 32 -12.27 22.66 -13.58
CA ASP A 32 -12.93 21.80 -12.60
C ASP A 32 -11.92 20.83 -11.95
N ASN A 33 -12.39 19.85 -11.19
CA ASN A 33 -11.56 18.83 -10.53
C ASN A 33 -11.49 17.52 -11.31
N SER A 34 -11.78 17.51 -12.61
CA SER A 34 -11.52 16.34 -13.47
C SER A 34 -10.02 16.02 -13.53
N LYS A 35 -9.68 14.78 -13.83
CA LYS A 35 -8.30 14.31 -13.90
C LYS A 35 -7.47 15.16 -14.88
N GLU A 36 -8.03 15.46 -16.04
CA GLU A 36 -7.41 16.28 -17.08
C GLU A 36 -7.20 17.73 -16.63
N ALA A 37 -8.20 18.34 -16.01
CA ALA A 37 -8.10 19.71 -15.50
C ALA A 37 -7.07 19.81 -14.36
N LEU A 38 -7.11 18.88 -13.40
CA LEU A 38 -6.12 18.84 -12.31
C LEU A 38 -4.69 18.63 -12.82
N HIS A 39 -4.49 17.87 -13.90
CA HIS A 39 -3.19 17.73 -14.55
C HIS A 39 -2.63 19.09 -14.95
N VAL A 40 -3.43 19.91 -15.64
CA VAL A 40 -3.02 21.24 -16.12
C VAL A 40 -2.85 22.24 -14.96
N ILE A 41 -3.78 22.24 -14.00
CA ILE A 41 -3.74 23.13 -12.83
C ILE A 41 -2.50 22.87 -11.97
N ARG A 42 -2.23 21.59 -11.64
CA ARG A 42 -1.08 21.18 -10.81
C ARG A 42 0.25 21.49 -11.48
N HIS A 43 0.37 21.22 -12.79
CA HIS A 43 1.56 21.57 -13.55
C HIS A 43 1.81 23.09 -13.56
N SER A 44 0.76 23.88 -13.75
CA SER A 44 0.87 25.34 -13.72
C SER A 44 1.18 25.87 -12.30
N CYS A 45 0.68 25.23 -11.25
CA CYS A 45 1.06 25.54 -9.87
C CYS A 45 2.53 25.24 -9.57
N ALA A 46 3.13 24.22 -10.19
CA ALA A 46 4.56 23.98 -10.07
C ALA A 46 5.38 25.16 -10.61
N HIS A 47 5.00 25.72 -11.76
CA HIS A 47 5.63 26.91 -12.33
C HIS A 47 5.37 28.18 -11.47
N LEU A 48 4.16 28.34 -10.92
CA LEU A 48 3.85 29.43 -9.99
C LEU A 48 4.73 29.36 -8.73
N MET A 49 4.95 28.16 -8.19
CA MET A 49 5.87 27.92 -7.08
C MET A 49 7.31 28.26 -7.45
N ALA A 50 7.77 27.84 -8.62
CA ALA A 50 9.13 28.17 -9.10
C ALA A 50 9.32 29.69 -9.25
N GLN A 51 8.33 30.42 -9.80
CA GLN A 51 8.35 31.88 -9.87
C GLN A 51 8.39 32.52 -8.49
N ALA A 52 7.59 32.03 -7.53
CA ALA A 52 7.60 32.50 -6.15
C ALA A 52 8.96 32.31 -5.48
N ILE A 53 9.55 31.11 -5.64
CA ILE A 53 10.89 30.81 -5.13
C ILE A 53 11.93 31.72 -5.79
N LYS A 54 11.89 31.92 -7.11
CA LYS A 54 12.81 32.79 -7.83
C LYS A 54 12.72 34.25 -7.34
N SER A 55 11.50 34.72 -7.05
CA SER A 55 11.27 36.07 -6.52
C SER A 55 11.84 36.27 -5.12
N LEU A 56 11.75 35.26 -4.26
CA LEU A 56 12.28 35.29 -2.90
C LEU A 56 13.78 35.00 -2.85
N TYR A 57 14.26 34.12 -3.73
CA TYR A 57 15.63 33.65 -3.81
C TYR A 57 16.14 33.82 -5.25
N PRO A 58 16.63 35.01 -5.63
CA PRO A 58 17.02 35.32 -7.03
C PRO A 58 18.10 34.42 -7.62
N LYS A 59 18.92 33.77 -6.77
CA LYS A 59 19.94 32.79 -7.17
C LYS A 59 19.43 31.36 -7.29
N ALA A 60 18.13 31.12 -7.13
CA ALA A 60 17.55 29.80 -7.32
C ALA A 60 17.65 29.35 -8.78
N LYS A 61 18.06 28.11 -8.99
CA LYS A 61 18.11 27.39 -10.28
C LYS A 61 17.20 26.17 -10.22
N PHE A 62 16.49 25.93 -11.30
CA PHE A 62 15.40 24.95 -11.34
C PHE A 62 15.74 23.80 -12.27
N PHE A 63 15.47 22.55 -11.83
CA PHE A 63 15.67 21.37 -12.65
C PHE A 63 14.36 20.98 -13.38
N VAL A 64 13.45 20.28 -12.70
CA VAL A 64 12.16 19.84 -13.26
C VAL A 64 11.03 19.99 -12.25
N GLY A 65 9.82 20.27 -12.74
CA GLY A 65 8.62 20.46 -11.95
C GLY A 65 7.38 19.73 -12.48
N PRO A 66 7.37 18.37 -12.50
CA PRO A 66 6.23 17.64 -13.00
C PRO A 66 5.04 17.67 -12.02
N ASN A 67 3.84 17.51 -12.57
CA ASN A 67 2.70 17.09 -11.78
C ASN A 67 2.78 15.59 -11.46
N VAL A 68 2.15 15.20 -10.37
CA VAL A 68 1.98 13.81 -9.92
C VAL A 68 0.50 13.57 -9.61
N GLU A 69 0.11 12.33 -9.34
CA GLU A 69 -1.30 11.93 -9.18
C GLU A 69 -2.08 12.84 -8.21
N ASP A 70 -1.51 13.16 -7.06
CA ASP A 70 -2.18 13.96 -6.02
C ASP A 70 -1.62 15.38 -5.85
N GLY A 71 -0.74 15.83 -6.75
CA GLY A 71 -0.11 17.14 -6.61
C GLY A 71 0.93 17.45 -7.65
N PHE A 72 1.95 18.16 -7.22
CA PHE A 72 3.10 18.57 -8.02
C PHE A 72 4.34 18.68 -7.14
N TYR A 73 5.52 18.75 -7.74
CA TYR A 73 6.75 19.15 -7.04
C TYR A 73 7.66 19.96 -7.97
N TYR A 74 8.69 20.55 -7.39
CA TYR A 74 9.79 21.12 -8.16
C TYR A 74 11.13 20.81 -7.50
N ASP A 75 12.11 20.43 -8.32
CA ASP A 75 13.50 20.21 -7.93
C ASP A 75 14.33 21.44 -8.25
N PHE A 76 15.04 21.98 -7.28
CA PHE A 76 15.83 23.20 -7.44
C PHE A 76 16.96 23.25 -6.41
N ARG A 77 17.91 24.19 -6.61
CA ARG A 77 18.87 24.58 -5.61
C ARG A 77 19.00 26.10 -5.56
N VAL A 78 19.52 26.63 -4.46
CA VAL A 78 19.81 28.08 -4.32
C VAL A 78 21.32 28.26 -4.28
N ASP A 79 21.87 28.93 -5.30
CA ASP A 79 23.30 29.14 -5.51
C ASP A 79 23.79 30.39 -4.73
N ASP A 80 23.59 30.45 -3.42
CA ASP A 80 23.98 31.58 -2.57
C ASP A 80 25.00 31.24 -1.47
N GLY A 81 25.57 30.05 -1.54
CA GLY A 81 26.62 29.61 -0.63
C GLY A 81 26.13 28.85 0.61
N GLY A 82 24.85 28.39 0.64
CA GLY A 82 24.43 27.50 1.71
C GLY A 82 22.98 27.54 2.15
N THR A 83 22.11 28.35 1.53
CA THR A 83 20.68 28.36 1.87
C THR A 83 20.04 27.01 1.55
N LYS A 84 19.56 26.34 2.60
CA LYS A 84 18.75 25.13 2.51
C LYS A 84 17.34 25.47 2.96
N LEU A 85 16.39 25.42 2.04
CA LEU A 85 14.98 25.62 2.37
C LEU A 85 14.43 24.41 3.13
N GLY A 86 13.62 24.71 4.16
CA GLY A 86 12.97 23.74 5.03
C GLY A 86 11.45 23.96 5.10
N GLU A 87 10.78 23.20 5.96
CA GLU A 87 9.32 23.35 6.13
C GLU A 87 8.89 24.72 6.63
N SER A 88 9.77 25.44 7.37
CA SER A 88 9.53 26.81 7.84
C SER A 88 9.37 27.83 6.73
N ASP A 89 9.93 27.58 5.54
CA ASP A 89 9.91 28.49 4.40
C ASP A 89 8.64 28.37 3.56
N LEU A 90 7.91 27.26 3.71
CA LEU A 90 6.73 26.97 2.89
C LEU A 90 5.67 28.05 2.99
N ALA A 91 5.44 28.62 4.17
CA ALA A 91 4.46 29.70 4.38
C ALA A 91 4.78 30.96 3.57
N ALA A 92 6.04 31.38 3.58
CA ALA A 92 6.49 32.56 2.83
C ALA A 92 6.38 32.34 1.30
N ILE A 93 6.72 31.13 0.85
CA ILE A 93 6.58 30.75 -0.57
C ILE A 93 5.09 30.74 -0.98
N GLU A 94 4.20 30.15 -0.16
CA GLU A 94 2.75 30.15 -0.42
C GLU A 94 2.17 31.57 -0.51
N ASP A 95 2.57 32.45 0.39
CA ASP A 95 2.08 33.84 0.37
C ASP A 95 2.55 34.58 -0.88
N LYS A 96 3.78 34.32 -1.34
CA LYS A 96 4.29 34.85 -2.61
C LYS A 96 3.56 34.25 -3.81
N MET A 97 3.24 32.96 -3.79
CA MET A 97 2.41 32.31 -4.84
C MET A 97 1.02 32.96 -4.92
N LYS A 98 0.37 33.25 -3.78
CA LYS A 98 -0.94 33.93 -3.75
C LYS A 98 -0.86 35.33 -4.38
N GLU A 99 0.15 36.12 -3.98
CA GLU A 99 0.43 37.44 -4.55
C GLU A 99 0.56 37.38 -6.09
N LEU A 100 1.31 36.41 -6.60
CA LEU A 100 1.53 36.22 -8.02
C LEU A 100 0.25 35.76 -8.76
N ALA A 101 -0.54 34.87 -8.15
CA ALA A 101 -1.83 34.44 -8.72
C ALA A 101 -2.84 35.62 -8.84
N GLU A 102 -2.86 36.53 -7.87
CA GLU A 102 -3.74 37.73 -7.88
C GLU A 102 -3.36 38.72 -8.97
N LYS A 103 -2.11 38.73 -9.43
CA LYS A 103 -1.65 39.59 -10.55
C LYS A 103 -2.25 39.21 -11.90
N LYS A 104 -2.87 38.03 -12.03
CA LYS A 104 -3.51 37.52 -13.25
C LYS A 104 -2.57 37.57 -14.46
N ILE A 105 -1.40 37.02 -14.31
CA ILE A 105 -0.33 37.00 -15.32
C ILE A 105 -0.68 35.98 -16.39
N ASP A 106 -0.59 36.37 -17.67
CA ASP A 106 -0.74 35.43 -18.78
C ASP A 106 0.45 34.46 -18.86
N ILE A 107 0.18 33.18 -19.14
CA ILE A 107 1.18 32.16 -19.34
C ILE A 107 1.33 31.95 -20.84
N ILE A 108 2.51 32.26 -21.36
CA ILE A 108 2.77 32.31 -22.81
C ILE A 108 3.78 31.22 -23.20
N LYS A 109 3.39 30.40 -24.17
CA LYS A 109 4.24 29.39 -24.78
C LYS A 109 5.13 30.00 -25.84
N THR A 110 6.41 29.67 -25.84
CA THR A 110 7.38 30.00 -26.88
C THR A 110 8.06 28.72 -27.35
N CYS A 111 8.10 28.52 -28.66
CA CYS A 111 8.81 27.41 -29.29
C CYS A 111 10.06 27.92 -30.02
N SER A 112 11.19 27.20 -29.90
CA SER A 112 12.43 27.54 -30.57
C SER A 112 13.29 26.29 -30.78
N THR A 113 14.39 26.43 -31.53
CA THR A 113 15.35 25.34 -31.68
C THR A 113 16.09 25.05 -30.36
N LYS A 114 16.51 23.81 -30.15
CA LYS A 114 17.33 23.40 -29.00
C LYS A 114 18.56 24.27 -28.81
N ALA A 115 19.23 24.66 -29.93
CA ALA A 115 20.40 25.54 -29.91
C ALA A 115 20.07 26.93 -29.33
N ASN A 116 18.99 27.56 -29.79
CA ASN A 116 18.54 28.86 -29.27
C ASN A 116 18.17 28.80 -27.80
N MET A 117 17.46 27.72 -27.37
CA MET A 117 17.14 27.52 -25.96
C MET A 117 18.40 27.27 -25.12
N SER A 118 19.39 26.55 -25.65
CA SER A 118 20.68 26.37 -24.97
C SER A 118 21.43 27.69 -24.78
N ASP A 119 21.44 28.57 -25.78
CA ASP A 119 22.05 29.90 -25.63
C ASP A 119 21.29 30.77 -24.63
N LYS A 120 19.95 30.73 -24.67
CA LYS A 120 19.07 31.47 -23.76
C LYS A 120 19.29 31.09 -22.28
N PHE A 121 19.47 29.80 -21.99
CA PHE A 121 19.69 29.27 -20.64
C PHE A 121 21.15 28.91 -20.36
N LYS A 122 22.12 29.52 -21.04
CA LYS A 122 23.56 29.19 -20.96
C LYS A 122 24.14 29.31 -19.54
N ASP A 123 23.63 30.24 -18.74
CA ASP A 123 24.08 30.48 -17.36
C ASP A 123 23.37 29.60 -16.32
N ASP A 124 22.44 28.75 -16.75
CA ASP A 124 21.70 27.81 -15.90
C ASP A 124 22.09 26.36 -16.21
N ASP A 125 23.04 25.82 -15.44
CA ASP A 125 23.58 24.48 -15.62
C ASP A 125 22.52 23.38 -15.41
N LEU A 126 21.51 23.60 -14.56
CA LEU A 126 20.40 22.65 -14.41
C LEU A 126 19.52 22.63 -15.67
N LYS A 127 19.28 23.78 -16.32
CA LYS A 127 18.58 23.81 -17.61
C LYS A 127 19.40 23.23 -18.75
N GLN A 128 20.72 23.40 -18.74
CA GLN A 128 21.60 22.71 -19.69
C GLN A 128 21.51 21.19 -19.52
N GLU A 129 21.42 20.71 -18.29
CA GLU A 129 21.25 19.28 -18.02
C GLU A 129 19.89 18.75 -18.51
N VAL A 130 18.80 19.54 -18.39
CA VAL A 130 17.50 19.20 -18.97
C VAL A 130 17.57 19.12 -20.49
N LEU A 131 18.21 20.11 -21.14
CA LEU A 131 18.35 20.16 -22.58
C LEU A 131 19.13 18.97 -23.16
N LYS A 132 20.14 18.44 -22.45
CA LYS A 132 20.85 17.22 -22.85
C LYS A 132 19.94 16.01 -23.03
N ARG A 133 18.84 15.95 -22.25
CA ARG A 133 17.89 14.83 -22.26
C ARG A 133 16.78 14.96 -23.31
N ILE A 134 16.65 16.15 -23.90
CA ILE A 134 15.66 16.42 -24.96
C ILE A 134 16.28 16.05 -26.30
N PRO A 135 15.61 15.26 -27.16
CA PRO A 135 16.04 15.01 -28.53
C PRO A 135 16.23 16.32 -29.33
N ASP A 136 17.01 16.27 -30.38
CA ASP A 136 17.16 17.43 -31.29
C ASP A 136 15.81 17.73 -31.95
N GLY A 137 15.49 19.03 -32.06
CA GLY A 137 14.23 19.50 -32.62
C GLY A 137 13.74 20.81 -31.99
N GLU A 138 12.44 21.00 -32.06
CA GLU A 138 11.76 22.12 -31.44
C GLU A 138 11.58 21.89 -29.93
N VAL A 139 11.95 22.89 -29.15
CA VAL A 139 11.85 22.90 -27.68
C VAL A 139 10.97 24.06 -27.25
N SER A 140 10.07 23.81 -26.31
CA SER A 140 9.19 24.86 -25.77
C SER A 140 9.65 25.36 -24.40
N SER A 141 9.40 26.65 -24.16
CA SER A 141 9.45 27.30 -22.85
C SER A 141 8.13 28.00 -22.56
N TYR A 142 7.86 28.24 -21.29
CA TYR A 142 6.69 29.01 -20.85
C TYR A 142 7.14 30.17 -19.99
N SER A 143 6.65 31.36 -20.32
CA SER A 143 6.87 32.57 -19.54
C SER A 143 5.60 33.02 -18.81
N GLN A 144 5.79 33.49 -17.59
CA GLN A 144 4.76 34.12 -16.77
C GLN A 144 5.35 35.36 -16.08
N GLY A 145 5.12 36.54 -16.68
CA GLY A 145 5.78 37.79 -16.29
C GLY A 145 7.28 37.73 -16.50
N ASP A 146 8.05 37.92 -15.45
CA ASP A 146 9.53 37.90 -15.43
C ASP A 146 10.15 36.51 -15.25
N PHE A 147 9.34 35.47 -15.05
CA PHE A 147 9.79 34.08 -14.93
C PHE A 147 9.57 33.32 -16.24
N GLU A 148 10.59 32.58 -16.67
CA GLU A 148 10.49 31.68 -17.82
C GLU A 148 11.22 30.37 -17.55
N ASP A 149 10.63 29.26 -18.00
CA ASP A 149 11.20 27.92 -17.81
C ASP A 149 10.97 27.00 -19.02
N LEU A 150 11.90 26.04 -19.21
CA LEU A 150 11.78 24.97 -20.19
C LEU A 150 10.66 24.00 -19.77
N CYS A 151 9.68 23.82 -20.63
CA CYS A 151 8.53 22.98 -20.33
C CYS A 151 7.81 22.51 -21.58
N ARG A 152 7.22 21.32 -21.53
CA ARG A 152 6.36 20.80 -22.61
C ARG A 152 4.91 21.31 -22.54
N GLY A 153 4.50 21.75 -21.36
CA GLY A 153 3.10 22.08 -21.10
C GLY A 153 2.24 20.81 -20.86
N PRO A 154 0.89 20.93 -20.94
CA PRO A 154 0.15 22.18 -21.08
C PRO A 154 0.05 22.99 -19.79
N HIS A 155 -0.26 24.27 -19.92
CA HIS A 155 -0.52 25.19 -18.80
C HIS A 155 -1.89 25.87 -18.91
N VAL A 156 -2.44 26.33 -17.77
CA VAL A 156 -3.58 27.24 -17.78
C VAL A 156 -3.22 28.55 -18.48
N PRO A 157 -4.16 29.22 -19.16
CA PRO A 157 -3.84 30.44 -19.91
C PRO A 157 -3.43 31.63 -19.04
N ASN A 158 -3.78 31.63 -17.73
CA ASN A 158 -3.53 32.77 -16.85
C ASN A 158 -3.45 32.30 -15.38
N THR A 159 -2.59 32.95 -14.57
CA THR A 159 -2.40 32.60 -13.14
C THR A 159 -3.67 32.85 -12.30
N LYS A 160 -4.69 33.53 -12.79
CA LYS A 160 -5.99 33.70 -12.10
C LYS A 160 -6.67 32.39 -11.71
N PHE A 161 -6.34 31.26 -12.41
CA PHE A 161 -6.85 29.94 -12.15
C PHE A 161 -6.11 29.21 -11.03
N LEU A 162 -4.99 29.74 -10.57
CA LEU A 162 -4.10 29.10 -9.59
C LEU A 162 -4.30 29.69 -8.19
N LYS A 163 -5.50 29.51 -7.62
CA LYS A 163 -5.87 30.13 -6.32
C LYS A 163 -5.87 29.15 -5.16
N PHE A 164 -6.18 27.88 -5.43
CA PHE A 164 -6.43 26.89 -4.37
C PHE A 164 -5.34 25.84 -4.38
N PHE A 165 -4.25 26.12 -3.69
CA PHE A 165 -3.06 25.27 -3.56
C PHE A 165 -2.58 25.22 -2.11
N LYS A 166 -1.75 24.21 -1.81
CA LYS A 166 -1.05 24.05 -0.54
C LYS A 166 0.30 23.42 -0.79
N LEU A 167 1.37 23.97 -0.20
CA LEU A 167 2.66 23.30 -0.14
C LEU A 167 2.67 22.33 1.06
N THR A 168 3.17 21.12 0.88
CA THR A 168 2.93 20.03 1.83
C THR A 168 4.19 19.55 2.55
N ARG A 169 5.36 19.56 1.88
CA ARG A 169 6.63 19.11 2.49
C ARG A 169 7.84 19.54 1.68
N VAL A 170 8.99 19.51 2.34
CA VAL A 170 10.31 19.67 1.73
C VAL A 170 11.07 18.34 1.84
N ALA A 171 11.81 17.95 0.80
CA ALA A 171 12.65 16.75 0.78
C ALA A 171 13.93 17.01 -0.02
N GLY A 172 14.93 16.17 0.15
CA GLY A 172 16.07 16.06 -0.77
C GLY A 172 15.74 15.15 -1.96
N ALA A 173 16.30 15.45 -3.13
CA ALA A 173 16.21 14.59 -4.30
C ALA A 173 17.52 14.64 -5.09
N TYR A 174 18.10 13.49 -5.41
CA TYR A 174 19.31 13.46 -6.24
C TYR A 174 19.03 13.91 -7.67
N LEU A 175 19.95 14.68 -8.23
CA LEU A 175 19.82 15.20 -9.60
C LEU A 175 19.58 14.07 -10.60
N GLY A 176 18.37 14.06 -11.18
CA GLY A 176 17.94 13.04 -12.14
C GLY A 176 17.74 11.65 -11.56
N GLY A 177 17.64 11.51 -10.23
CA GLY A 177 17.47 10.23 -9.53
C GLY A 177 18.74 9.41 -9.36
N ASP A 178 19.90 10.00 -9.61
CA ASP A 178 21.22 9.36 -9.53
C ASP A 178 21.88 9.70 -8.17
N GLU A 179 22.01 8.70 -7.29
CA GLU A 179 22.56 8.84 -5.93
C GLU A 179 24.04 9.28 -5.93
N SER A 180 24.76 9.16 -7.03
CA SER A 180 26.14 9.62 -7.18
C SER A 180 26.25 11.12 -7.48
N ARG A 181 25.14 11.80 -7.78
CA ARG A 181 25.08 13.21 -8.14
C ARG A 181 24.63 14.09 -6.98
N GLU A 182 24.67 15.41 -7.16
CA GLU A 182 24.26 16.38 -6.16
C GLU A 182 22.80 16.21 -5.71
N MET A 183 22.54 16.59 -4.45
CA MET A 183 21.21 16.59 -3.88
C MET A 183 20.57 17.97 -4.04
N LEU A 184 19.43 18.00 -4.72
CA LEU A 184 18.57 19.18 -4.89
C LEU A 184 17.52 19.24 -3.77
N THR A 185 16.97 20.43 -3.56
CA THR A 185 15.78 20.62 -2.73
C THR A 185 14.53 20.34 -3.56
N ARG A 186 13.63 19.53 -3.05
CA ARG A 186 12.33 19.23 -3.64
C ARG A 186 11.21 19.75 -2.73
N ILE A 187 10.37 20.61 -3.25
CA ILE A 187 9.15 21.06 -2.56
C ILE A 187 7.94 20.44 -3.24
N TYR A 188 7.08 19.83 -2.43
CA TYR A 188 5.82 19.24 -2.87
C TYR A 188 4.65 20.16 -2.56
N GLY A 189 3.66 20.16 -3.45
CA GLY A 189 2.41 20.86 -3.26
C GLY A 189 1.25 20.12 -3.92
N THR A 190 0.04 20.59 -3.64
CA THR A 190 -1.19 20.13 -4.29
C THR A 190 -2.03 21.33 -4.71
N ALA A 191 -2.92 21.15 -5.70
CA ALA A 191 -3.83 22.21 -6.16
C ALA A 191 -5.14 21.60 -6.65
N TYR A 192 -6.20 22.41 -6.51
CA TYR A 192 -7.58 22.09 -6.90
C TYR A 192 -8.26 23.30 -7.55
N ALA A 193 -9.37 23.05 -8.26
CA ALA A 193 -10.14 24.12 -8.88
C ALA A 193 -10.97 24.92 -7.87
N ASP A 194 -11.27 24.37 -6.69
CA ASP A 194 -12.06 25.01 -5.64
C ASP A 194 -11.47 24.80 -4.24
N LYS A 195 -11.93 25.64 -3.31
CA LYS A 195 -11.46 25.68 -1.93
C LYS A 195 -11.90 24.46 -1.11
N GLU A 196 -13.08 23.94 -1.36
CA GLU A 196 -13.69 22.83 -0.64
C GLU A 196 -12.92 21.55 -0.91
N SER A 197 -12.61 21.28 -2.17
CA SER A 197 -11.79 20.12 -2.59
C SER A 197 -10.37 20.18 -2.02
N LEU A 198 -9.74 21.35 -2.04
CA LEU A 198 -8.43 21.53 -1.40
C LEU A 198 -8.50 21.28 0.12
N LYS A 199 -9.51 21.82 0.80
CA LYS A 199 -9.70 21.65 2.24
C LYS A 199 -9.91 20.18 2.61
N GLU A 200 -10.74 19.47 1.84
CA GLU A 200 -10.97 18.05 2.05
C GLU A 200 -9.69 17.22 1.83
N HIS A 201 -8.92 17.53 0.79
CA HIS A 201 -7.64 16.85 0.56
C HIS A 201 -6.64 17.10 1.70
N ILE A 202 -6.53 18.33 2.21
CA ILE A 202 -5.68 18.64 3.36
C ILE A 202 -6.15 17.85 4.59
N ARG A 203 -7.46 17.77 4.84
CA ARG A 203 -8.04 16.99 5.92
C ARG A 203 -7.63 15.51 5.82
N ILE A 204 -7.68 14.93 4.60
CA ILE A 204 -7.26 13.54 4.34
C ILE A 204 -5.77 13.35 4.65
N ILE A 205 -4.90 14.30 4.24
CA ILE A 205 -3.46 14.23 4.54
C ILE A 205 -3.20 14.29 6.06
N GLU A 206 -3.89 15.18 6.77
CA GLU A 206 -3.74 15.29 8.24
C GLU A 206 -4.24 14.04 8.97
N GLU A 207 -5.37 13.48 8.53
CA GLU A 207 -5.86 12.21 9.04
C GLU A 207 -4.90 11.05 8.73
N ALA A 208 -4.30 11.00 7.53
CA ALA A 208 -3.29 10.02 7.18
C ALA A 208 -2.07 10.07 8.13
N LYS A 209 -1.59 11.28 8.44
CA LYS A 209 -0.48 11.46 9.42
C LYS A 209 -0.84 10.96 10.83
N LYS A 210 -2.09 11.15 11.28
CA LYS A 210 -2.55 10.65 12.58
C LYS A 210 -2.66 9.13 12.62
N ARG A 211 -3.06 8.53 11.48
CA ARG A 211 -3.30 7.09 11.33
C ARG A 211 -2.07 6.31 10.88
N ASP A 212 -0.94 6.96 10.63
CA ASP A 212 0.29 6.32 10.16
C ASP A 212 0.61 5.09 11.03
N HIS A 213 0.67 3.90 10.42
CA HIS A 213 0.87 2.63 11.11
C HIS A 213 2.19 2.57 11.87
N ARG A 214 3.22 3.33 11.47
CA ARG A 214 4.51 3.41 12.17
C ARG A 214 4.34 4.12 13.51
N LYS A 215 3.57 5.21 13.53
CA LYS A 215 3.23 5.95 14.75
C LYS A 215 2.32 5.09 15.66
N LEU A 216 1.26 4.53 15.11
CA LEU A 216 0.34 3.67 15.85
C LEU A 216 1.07 2.42 16.38
N GLY A 217 1.91 1.79 15.57
CA GLY A 217 2.73 0.65 15.96
C GLY A 217 3.63 0.94 17.16
N THR A 218 4.26 2.11 17.18
CA THR A 218 5.06 2.58 18.33
C THR A 218 4.20 2.84 19.55
N GLU A 219 3.07 3.56 19.41
CA GLU A 219 2.15 3.87 20.52
C GLU A 219 1.55 2.61 21.15
N MET A 220 1.19 1.62 20.33
CA MET A 220 0.60 0.34 20.74
C MET A 220 1.65 -0.73 21.07
N LYS A 221 2.94 -0.43 20.89
CA LYS A 221 4.08 -1.35 21.09
C LYS A 221 3.94 -2.64 20.27
N LEU A 222 3.68 -2.52 18.98
CA LEU A 222 3.45 -3.67 18.10
C LEU A 222 4.73 -4.17 17.44
N PHE A 223 5.55 -3.29 16.90
CA PHE A 223 6.77 -3.64 16.18
C PHE A 223 7.80 -2.51 16.24
N THR A 224 9.02 -2.85 15.89
CA THR A 224 10.12 -1.91 15.70
C THR A 224 10.98 -2.31 14.50
N PHE A 225 11.79 -1.38 14.02
CA PHE A 225 12.89 -1.62 13.09
C PHE A 225 14.18 -1.19 13.77
N ASP A 226 15.22 -1.98 13.60
CA ASP A 226 16.52 -1.74 14.21
C ASP A 226 17.62 -1.72 13.14
N GLU A 227 18.52 -0.74 13.19
CA GLU A 227 19.57 -0.57 12.19
C GLU A 227 20.61 -1.70 12.23
N GLU A 228 20.88 -2.28 13.41
CA GLU A 228 21.80 -3.42 13.55
C GLU A 228 21.23 -4.70 12.92
N VAL A 229 19.90 -4.86 12.94
CA VAL A 229 19.21 -5.98 12.28
C VAL A 229 19.13 -5.77 10.78
N GLY A 230 18.91 -4.53 10.35
CA GLY A 230 18.87 -4.15 8.94
C GLY A 230 17.52 -3.56 8.49
N GLY A 231 17.59 -2.74 7.47
CA GLY A 231 16.41 -2.05 6.94
C GLY A 231 15.39 -3.00 6.31
N GLY A 232 14.10 -2.81 6.65
CA GLY A 232 13.00 -3.60 6.12
C GLY A 232 12.83 -5.00 6.76
N LEU A 233 13.44 -5.22 7.93
CA LEU A 233 13.29 -6.45 8.73
C LEU A 233 12.53 -6.10 10.02
N PRO A 234 11.23 -6.32 10.10
CA PRO A 234 10.41 -5.94 11.25
C PRO A 234 10.64 -6.87 12.44
N ILE A 235 10.83 -6.28 13.63
CA ILE A 235 10.86 -7.01 14.90
C ILE A 235 9.50 -6.84 15.56
N TRP A 236 8.79 -7.94 15.78
CA TRP A 236 7.49 -7.92 16.45
C TRP A 236 7.67 -7.92 17.97
N LEU A 237 7.16 -6.87 18.61
CA LEU A 237 7.13 -6.75 20.07
C LEU A 237 6.01 -7.64 20.65
N PRO A 238 5.93 -7.84 21.99
CA PRO A 238 4.95 -8.75 22.59
C PRO A 238 3.50 -8.49 22.16
N ASN A 239 3.08 -7.23 22.03
CA ASN A 239 1.74 -6.90 21.54
C ASN A 239 1.55 -7.28 20.08
N GLY A 240 2.55 -7.02 19.24
CA GLY A 240 2.53 -7.42 17.84
C GLY A 240 2.54 -8.93 17.66
N GLY A 241 3.31 -9.66 18.48
CA GLY A 241 3.31 -11.12 18.50
C GLY A 241 1.93 -11.68 18.84
N ARG A 242 1.24 -11.11 19.87
CA ARG A 242 -0.14 -11.51 20.21
C ARG A 242 -1.14 -11.21 19.08
N LEU A 243 -1.05 -10.03 18.46
CA LEU A 243 -1.88 -9.66 17.32
C LEU A 243 -1.72 -10.65 16.16
N ARG A 244 -0.47 -10.96 15.78
CA ARG A 244 -0.16 -11.94 14.73
C ARG A 244 -0.70 -13.31 15.05
N SER A 245 -0.42 -13.83 16.26
CA SER A 245 -0.88 -15.16 16.68
C SER A 245 -2.39 -15.30 16.64
N LYS A 246 -3.14 -14.27 17.04
CA LYS A 246 -4.61 -14.27 16.93
C LYS A 246 -5.08 -14.32 15.49
N LEU A 247 -4.49 -13.49 14.62
CA LEU A 247 -4.82 -13.48 13.21
C LEU A 247 -4.48 -14.81 12.54
N GLU A 248 -3.32 -15.41 12.84
CA GLU A 248 -2.90 -16.73 12.37
C GLU A 248 -3.88 -17.83 12.82
N GLN A 249 -4.29 -17.85 14.08
CA GLN A 249 -5.23 -18.85 14.63
C GLN A 249 -6.59 -18.77 13.95
N ILE A 250 -7.12 -17.58 13.76
CA ILE A 250 -8.40 -17.34 13.10
C ILE A 250 -8.34 -17.83 11.65
N LEU A 251 -7.31 -17.43 10.93
CA LEU A 251 -7.11 -17.85 9.54
C LEU A 251 -6.82 -19.35 9.43
N TYR A 252 -6.07 -19.94 10.37
CA TYR A 252 -5.82 -21.39 10.39
C TYR A 252 -7.15 -22.16 10.46
N LYS A 253 -8.02 -21.78 11.39
CA LYS A 253 -9.34 -22.41 11.50
C LYS A 253 -10.15 -22.24 10.22
N ALA A 254 -10.19 -21.03 9.67
CA ALA A 254 -10.93 -20.72 8.45
C ALA A 254 -10.43 -21.51 7.22
N HIS A 255 -9.14 -21.80 7.12
CA HIS A 255 -8.55 -22.66 6.10
C HIS A 255 -8.94 -24.13 6.30
N ARG A 256 -8.80 -24.62 7.54
CA ARG A 256 -9.16 -26.03 7.87
C ARG A 256 -10.64 -26.32 7.59
N ASP A 257 -11.52 -25.39 7.94
CA ASP A 257 -12.96 -25.50 7.70
C ASP A 257 -13.31 -25.59 6.19
N ARG A 258 -12.36 -25.20 5.28
CA ARG A 258 -12.49 -25.26 3.81
C ARG A 258 -11.64 -26.36 3.15
N GLY A 259 -11.16 -27.30 3.95
CA GLY A 259 -10.40 -28.45 3.46
C GLY A 259 -8.96 -28.14 3.03
N TYR A 260 -8.37 -27.04 3.49
CA TYR A 260 -6.95 -26.80 3.27
C TYR A 260 -6.11 -27.55 4.31
N GLU A 261 -5.01 -28.16 3.85
CA GLU A 261 -4.04 -28.85 4.70
C GLU A 261 -2.84 -27.95 4.97
N PRO A 262 -2.43 -27.79 6.25
CA PRO A 262 -1.25 -27.02 6.59
C PRO A 262 0.02 -27.74 6.19
N VAL A 263 0.91 -27.02 5.53
CA VAL A 263 2.24 -27.53 5.15
C VAL A 263 3.31 -26.51 5.57
N ARG A 264 4.58 -26.90 5.55
CA ARG A 264 5.69 -25.99 5.80
C ARG A 264 6.91 -26.38 4.98
N GLY A 265 7.33 -25.47 4.11
CA GLY A 265 8.56 -25.60 3.35
C GLY A 265 9.78 -24.99 4.06
N PRO A 266 11.02 -25.40 3.70
CA PRO A 266 12.23 -24.75 4.18
C PRO A 266 12.39 -23.35 3.59
N GLU A 267 13.12 -22.47 4.28
CA GLU A 267 13.39 -21.11 3.80
C GLU A 267 14.60 -21.06 2.87
N LEU A 268 15.59 -21.93 3.11
CA LEU A 268 16.82 -22.01 2.34
C LEU A 268 16.79 -23.24 1.43
N LEU A 269 16.88 -23.05 0.12
CA LEU A 269 16.84 -24.11 -0.88
C LEU A 269 18.04 -24.00 -1.84
N LYS A 270 18.48 -25.15 -2.41
CA LYS A 270 19.51 -25.16 -3.45
C LYS A 270 19.08 -24.31 -4.65
N ALA A 271 19.99 -23.54 -5.22
CA ALA A 271 19.70 -22.64 -6.34
C ALA A 271 19.16 -23.37 -7.59
N ASP A 272 19.42 -24.67 -7.74
CA ASP A 272 18.93 -25.45 -8.87
C ASP A 272 17.41 -25.55 -8.95
N VAL A 273 16.71 -25.54 -7.80
CA VAL A 273 15.24 -25.53 -7.82
C VAL A 273 14.70 -24.18 -8.32
N TRP A 274 15.44 -23.10 -8.04
CA TRP A 274 15.11 -21.77 -8.54
C TRP A 274 15.41 -21.62 -10.03
N ARG A 275 16.46 -22.29 -10.56
CA ARG A 275 16.74 -22.40 -11.99
C ARG A 275 15.64 -23.17 -12.70
N ARG A 276 15.25 -24.33 -12.15
CA ARG A 276 14.18 -25.18 -12.69
C ARG A 276 12.85 -24.44 -12.73
N SER A 277 12.46 -23.75 -11.66
CA SER A 277 11.20 -23.01 -11.58
C SER A 277 11.17 -21.73 -12.44
N GLY A 278 12.32 -21.23 -12.89
CA GLY A 278 12.44 -19.98 -13.66
C GLY A 278 12.60 -18.73 -12.79
N HIS A 279 12.53 -18.84 -11.47
CA HIS A 279 12.76 -17.69 -10.57
C HIS A 279 14.17 -17.10 -10.74
N TYR A 280 15.18 -17.94 -10.88
CA TYR A 280 16.57 -17.49 -11.06
C TYR A 280 16.73 -16.60 -12.29
N ALA A 281 16.08 -16.92 -13.42
CA ALA A 281 16.17 -16.14 -14.65
C ALA A 281 15.35 -14.84 -14.62
N ASN A 282 14.18 -14.85 -13.94
CA ASN A 282 13.22 -13.75 -14.04
C ASN A 282 13.13 -12.89 -12.75
N TYR A 283 13.70 -13.36 -11.62
CA TYR A 283 13.52 -12.74 -10.32
C TYR A 283 14.80 -12.66 -9.47
N LYS A 284 15.98 -13.01 -10.05
CA LYS A 284 17.27 -13.10 -9.34
C LYS A 284 17.64 -11.83 -8.59
N GLU A 285 17.40 -10.68 -9.17
CA GLU A 285 17.72 -9.35 -8.58
C GLU A 285 16.98 -9.09 -7.26
N ASN A 286 15.86 -9.78 -7.05
CA ASN A 286 15.06 -9.69 -5.82
C ASN A 286 15.32 -10.84 -4.85
N MET A 287 16.32 -11.69 -5.08
CA MET A 287 16.63 -12.84 -4.24
C MET A 287 17.94 -12.68 -3.48
N TYR A 288 18.02 -13.32 -2.32
CA TYR A 288 19.27 -13.47 -1.57
C TYR A 288 19.88 -14.83 -1.84
N PHE A 289 21.20 -14.85 -2.09
CA PHE A 289 21.96 -16.09 -2.32
C PHE A 289 23.13 -16.21 -1.34
N THR A 290 23.49 -17.45 -1.02
CA THR A 290 24.67 -17.79 -0.24
C THR A 290 25.31 -19.06 -0.77
N THR A 291 26.59 -19.29 -0.50
CA THR A 291 27.30 -20.51 -0.88
C THR A 291 27.67 -21.28 0.39
N ILE A 292 27.28 -22.55 0.46
CA ILE A 292 27.59 -23.47 1.54
C ILE A 292 28.18 -24.75 0.91
N ASP A 293 29.37 -25.16 1.33
CA ASP A 293 30.06 -26.34 0.81
C ASP A 293 30.08 -26.38 -0.73
N GLU A 294 30.51 -25.29 -1.36
CA GLU A 294 30.57 -25.06 -2.81
C GLU A 294 29.21 -25.14 -3.54
N THR A 295 28.12 -25.29 -2.80
CA THR A 295 26.76 -25.32 -3.35
C THR A 295 26.06 -23.97 -3.14
N GLU A 296 25.50 -23.40 -4.22
CA GLU A 296 24.71 -22.16 -4.15
C GLU A 296 23.30 -22.45 -3.61
N TYR A 297 22.90 -21.68 -2.63
CA TYR A 297 21.55 -21.69 -2.03
C TYR A 297 20.90 -20.33 -2.20
N GLY A 298 19.57 -20.32 -2.33
CA GLY A 298 18.76 -19.11 -2.32
C GLY A 298 17.74 -19.13 -1.20
N ILE A 299 17.58 -18.00 -0.51
CA ILE A 299 16.48 -17.80 0.42
C ILE A 299 15.20 -17.64 -0.40
N LYS A 300 14.13 -18.33 -0.01
CA LYS A 300 12.89 -18.35 -0.80
C LYS A 300 12.25 -16.96 -0.93
N PRO A 301 12.00 -16.49 -2.17
CA PRO A 301 11.21 -15.29 -2.43
C PRO A 301 9.71 -15.58 -2.52
N MET A 302 9.34 -16.87 -2.65
CA MET A 302 7.98 -17.40 -2.81
C MET A 302 7.91 -18.83 -2.25
N ASN A 303 6.72 -19.31 -1.89
CA ASN A 303 6.51 -20.61 -1.24
C ASN A 303 6.19 -21.75 -2.23
N CYS A 304 5.88 -21.45 -3.48
CA CYS A 304 5.37 -22.40 -4.49
C CYS A 304 6.23 -23.65 -4.65
N VAL A 305 7.57 -23.52 -4.65
CA VAL A 305 8.48 -24.68 -4.80
C VAL A 305 8.33 -25.66 -3.64
N GLY A 306 8.16 -25.19 -2.41
CA GLY A 306 7.91 -26.03 -1.23
C GLY A 306 6.65 -26.87 -1.40
N HIS A 307 5.54 -26.25 -1.78
CA HIS A 307 4.26 -26.95 -1.98
C HIS A 307 4.29 -27.92 -3.16
N ILE A 308 5.03 -27.61 -4.24
CA ILE A 308 5.29 -28.54 -5.33
C ILE A 308 6.01 -29.80 -4.81
N LYS A 309 6.98 -29.64 -3.92
CA LYS A 309 7.68 -30.80 -3.32
C LYS A 309 6.77 -31.63 -2.41
N VAL A 310 5.83 -30.99 -1.71
CA VAL A 310 4.79 -31.69 -0.95
C VAL A 310 3.86 -32.46 -1.91
N TYR A 311 3.46 -31.88 -3.04
CA TYR A 311 2.66 -32.59 -4.06
C TYR A 311 3.42 -33.83 -4.57
N GLN A 312 4.71 -33.71 -4.87
CA GLN A 312 5.57 -34.78 -5.41
C GLN A 312 5.95 -35.85 -4.37
N SER A 313 5.65 -35.67 -3.08
CA SER A 313 5.99 -36.64 -2.05
C SER A 313 5.21 -37.96 -2.14
N ASP A 314 4.15 -38.00 -2.96
CA ASP A 314 3.29 -39.15 -3.14
C ASP A 314 2.77 -39.26 -4.57
N ILE A 315 2.30 -40.46 -4.97
CA ILE A 315 1.60 -40.69 -6.23
C ILE A 315 0.17 -40.15 -6.11
N ARG A 316 -0.26 -39.31 -7.05
CA ARG A 316 -1.55 -38.66 -7.02
C ARG A 316 -2.51 -39.26 -8.04
N SER A 317 -3.78 -39.37 -7.67
CA SER A 317 -4.86 -39.74 -8.58
C SER A 317 -5.90 -38.61 -8.69
N TYR A 318 -6.76 -38.67 -9.70
CA TYR A 318 -7.85 -37.71 -9.86
C TYR A 318 -8.80 -37.65 -8.64
N ARG A 319 -8.83 -38.71 -7.82
CA ARG A 319 -9.66 -38.77 -6.60
C ARG A 319 -9.10 -37.93 -5.46
N ASP A 320 -7.79 -37.63 -5.52
CA ASP A 320 -7.12 -36.80 -4.53
C ASP A 320 -7.31 -35.31 -4.80
N LEU A 321 -7.73 -34.95 -6.03
CA LEU A 321 -7.84 -33.57 -6.48
C LEU A 321 -9.25 -32.99 -6.26
N PRO A 322 -9.38 -31.72 -5.83
CA PRO A 322 -8.31 -30.75 -5.65
C PRO A 322 -7.56 -30.94 -4.33
N LEU A 323 -6.21 -30.88 -4.35
CA LEU A 323 -5.36 -30.80 -3.17
C LEU A 323 -5.11 -29.32 -2.83
N LYS A 324 -5.46 -28.93 -1.62
CA LYS A 324 -5.37 -27.54 -1.14
C LYS A 324 -4.35 -27.45 -0.01
N PHE A 325 -3.17 -26.88 -0.26
CA PHE A 325 -2.13 -26.68 0.75
C PHE A 325 -2.04 -25.21 1.14
N PHE A 326 -1.75 -24.92 2.40
CA PHE A 326 -1.48 -23.56 2.86
C PHE A 326 -0.33 -23.53 3.87
N GLU A 327 0.41 -22.43 3.89
CA GLU A 327 1.37 -22.10 4.94
C GLU A 327 1.37 -20.60 5.26
N TYR A 328 1.75 -20.25 6.49
CA TYR A 328 2.21 -18.91 6.82
C TYR A 328 3.69 -18.85 6.51
N GLY A 329 3.98 -18.66 5.23
CA GLY A 329 5.31 -18.80 4.68
C GLY A 329 6.11 -17.52 4.80
N VAL A 330 7.21 -17.55 5.54
CA VAL A 330 8.17 -16.44 5.59
C VAL A 330 8.96 -16.42 4.29
N VAL A 331 8.97 -15.27 3.62
CA VAL A 331 9.69 -15.05 2.36
C VAL A 331 10.53 -13.78 2.45
N HIS A 332 11.62 -13.75 1.68
CA HIS A 332 12.55 -12.63 1.66
C HIS A 332 12.70 -12.09 0.24
N ARG A 333 12.63 -10.77 0.10
CA ARG A 333 12.83 -10.08 -1.17
C ARG A 333 13.79 -8.93 -1.01
N HIS A 334 14.79 -8.86 -1.88
CA HIS A 334 15.71 -7.74 -1.92
C HIS A 334 15.00 -6.51 -2.48
N GLU A 335 14.44 -5.71 -1.60
CA GLU A 335 13.87 -4.39 -1.94
C GLU A 335 14.94 -3.32 -1.76
N LYS A 336 15.01 -2.35 -2.70
CA LYS A 336 15.94 -1.22 -2.59
C LYS A 336 15.60 -0.37 -1.36
N SER A 337 16.62 0.17 -0.69
CA SER A 337 16.43 0.95 0.55
C SER A 337 15.46 2.12 0.38
N GLY A 338 15.52 2.84 -0.73
CA GLY A 338 14.68 4.01 -1.00
C GLY A 338 13.18 3.73 -1.18
N VAL A 339 12.77 2.46 -1.31
CA VAL A 339 11.34 2.10 -1.45
C VAL A 339 10.74 1.46 -0.20
N LEU A 340 11.55 1.23 0.85
CA LEU A 340 11.07 0.65 2.11
C LEU A 340 10.12 1.62 2.82
N HIS A 341 9.01 1.10 3.35
CA HIS A 341 7.99 1.94 3.99
C HIS A 341 7.24 1.22 5.11
N GLY A 342 7.77 1.28 6.34
CA GLY A 342 7.17 0.63 7.50
C GLY A 342 6.82 -0.83 7.22
N LEU A 343 5.61 -1.26 7.57
CA LEU A 343 5.09 -2.61 7.26
C LEU A 343 4.57 -2.75 5.82
N PHE A 344 4.39 -1.67 5.07
CA PHE A 344 3.84 -1.73 3.72
C PHE A 344 4.82 -2.29 2.70
N ARG A 345 6.12 -2.07 2.90
CA ARG A 345 7.17 -2.57 2.03
C ARG A 345 8.42 -2.91 2.84
N VAL A 346 8.62 -4.19 3.01
CA VAL A 346 9.64 -4.81 3.86
C VAL A 346 10.48 -5.80 3.04
N ARG A 347 11.58 -6.27 3.61
CA ARG A 347 12.45 -7.29 2.99
C ARG A 347 12.16 -8.70 3.47
N GLU A 348 11.56 -8.84 4.65
CA GLU A 348 11.05 -10.09 5.21
C GLU A 348 9.57 -9.93 5.51
N PHE A 349 8.75 -10.85 5.06
CA PHE A 349 7.31 -10.85 5.32
C PHE A 349 6.72 -12.26 5.30
N THR A 350 5.61 -12.42 5.98
CA THR A 350 4.88 -13.68 6.05
C THR A 350 3.64 -13.61 5.16
N GLN A 351 3.52 -14.54 4.21
CA GLN A 351 2.33 -14.67 3.38
C GLN A 351 1.36 -15.72 3.96
N ASP A 352 0.07 -15.46 3.85
CA ASP A 352 -1.00 -16.46 3.98
C ASP A 352 -1.13 -17.25 2.68
N ASP A 353 -0.05 -17.89 2.29
CA ASP A 353 0.13 -18.46 0.96
C ASP A 353 -0.52 -19.84 0.85
N SER A 354 -1.12 -20.09 -0.31
CA SER A 354 -1.78 -21.35 -0.57
C SER A 354 -1.68 -21.74 -2.04
N HIS A 355 -1.54 -23.05 -2.26
CA HIS A 355 -1.49 -23.62 -3.59
C HIS A 355 -2.50 -24.76 -3.70
N ILE A 356 -3.34 -24.68 -4.74
CA ILE A 356 -4.34 -25.68 -5.05
C ILE A 356 -3.91 -26.41 -6.32
N PHE A 357 -3.73 -27.71 -6.22
CA PHE A 357 -3.48 -28.56 -7.38
C PHE A 357 -4.80 -29.20 -7.78
N CYS A 358 -5.25 -28.96 -9.00
CA CYS A 358 -6.56 -29.39 -9.46
C CYS A 358 -6.55 -29.88 -10.91
N MET A 359 -7.62 -30.56 -11.32
CA MET A 359 -7.87 -30.86 -12.71
C MET A 359 -8.29 -29.58 -13.46
N PRO A 360 -8.05 -29.48 -14.78
CA PRO A 360 -8.54 -28.34 -15.58
C PRO A 360 -10.03 -28.05 -15.40
N SER A 361 -10.85 -29.09 -15.28
CA SER A 361 -12.30 -28.99 -15.04
C SER A 361 -12.69 -28.38 -13.69
N GLN A 362 -11.78 -28.36 -12.72
CA GLN A 362 -12.01 -27.87 -11.36
C GLN A 362 -11.55 -26.41 -11.14
N ILE A 363 -10.90 -25.79 -12.13
CA ILE A 363 -10.33 -24.43 -11.99
C ILE A 363 -11.40 -23.43 -11.56
N LYS A 364 -12.50 -23.36 -12.27
CA LYS A 364 -13.57 -22.39 -12.06
C LYS A 364 -14.19 -22.50 -10.66
N GLU A 365 -14.52 -23.70 -10.22
CA GLU A 365 -15.11 -23.96 -8.91
C GLU A 365 -14.16 -23.52 -7.78
N ASN A 366 -12.86 -23.88 -7.89
CA ASN A 366 -11.87 -23.47 -6.90
C ASN A 366 -11.66 -21.96 -6.88
N ILE A 367 -11.65 -21.26 -8.03
CA ILE A 367 -11.56 -19.80 -8.07
C ILE A 367 -12.75 -19.18 -7.34
N LEU A 368 -13.96 -19.66 -7.60
CA LEU A 368 -15.17 -19.16 -6.94
C LEU A 368 -15.13 -19.35 -5.42
N GLU A 369 -14.68 -20.50 -4.94
CA GLU A 369 -14.49 -20.75 -3.49
C GLU A 369 -13.49 -19.76 -2.89
N ILE A 370 -12.35 -19.50 -3.56
CA ILE A 370 -11.35 -18.55 -3.11
C ILE A 370 -11.95 -17.14 -3.04
N LEU A 371 -12.70 -16.72 -4.05
CA LEU A 371 -13.34 -15.40 -4.10
C LEU A 371 -14.33 -15.21 -2.94
N LYS A 372 -15.16 -16.22 -2.66
CA LYS A 372 -16.07 -16.21 -1.51
C LYS A 372 -15.32 -16.13 -0.18
N PHE A 373 -14.21 -16.85 -0.07
CA PHE A 373 -13.39 -16.84 1.12
C PHE A 373 -12.72 -15.47 1.32
N ALA A 374 -12.14 -14.90 0.27
CA ALA A 374 -11.54 -13.56 0.31
C ALA A 374 -12.58 -12.49 0.69
N GLY A 375 -13.77 -12.52 0.06
CA GLY A 375 -14.85 -11.60 0.39
C GLY A 375 -15.23 -11.66 1.86
N LYS A 376 -15.35 -12.88 2.42
CA LYS A 376 -15.70 -13.08 3.83
C LYS A 376 -14.64 -12.53 4.78
N ILE A 377 -13.36 -12.68 4.44
CA ILE A 377 -12.27 -12.07 5.22
C ILE A 377 -12.38 -10.54 5.18
N MET A 378 -12.52 -9.94 4.00
CA MET A 378 -12.60 -8.48 3.86
C MET A 378 -13.81 -7.90 4.63
N GLU A 379 -14.96 -8.57 4.59
CA GLU A 379 -16.15 -8.19 5.37
C GLU A 379 -15.88 -8.18 6.89
N ASN A 380 -15.23 -9.22 7.45
CA ASN A 380 -14.91 -9.31 8.89
C ASN A 380 -13.99 -8.17 9.36
N PHE A 381 -13.19 -7.60 8.46
CA PHE A 381 -12.32 -6.47 8.77
C PHE A 381 -12.86 -5.11 8.31
N GLY A 382 -14.09 -5.09 7.76
CA GLY A 382 -14.78 -3.86 7.35
C GLY A 382 -14.23 -3.22 6.08
N PHE A 383 -13.55 -3.97 5.23
CA PHE A 383 -13.00 -3.47 3.96
C PHE A 383 -13.98 -3.61 2.80
N HIS A 384 -14.10 -2.53 2.02
CA HIS A 384 -14.60 -2.62 0.66
C HIS A 384 -13.49 -3.09 -0.26
N TYR A 385 -13.83 -3.95 -1.24
CA TYR A 385 -12.85 -4.47 -2.19
C TYR A 385 -13.34 -4.42 -3.63
N GLU A 386 -12.40 -4.34 -4.55
CA GLU A 386 -12.59 -4.39 -6.00
C GLU A 386 -11.65 -5.46 -6.58
N MET A 387 -11.98 -5.96 -7.76
CA MET A 387 -11.19 -6.99 -8.45
C MET A 387 -10.66 -6.45 -9.76
N GLU A 388 -9.47 -6.87 -10.14
CA GLU A 388 -8.89 -6.64 -11.46
C GLU A 388 -8.26 -7.92 -11.99
N ILE A 389 -8.43 -8.18 -13.30
CA ILE A 389 -7.71 -9.24 -14.01
C ILE A 389 -6.45 -8.63 -14.61
N SER A 390 -5.29 -9.11 -14.16
CA SER A 390 -3.98 -8.73 -14.69
C SER A 390 -3.55 -9.73 -15.77
N THR A 391 -3.30 -9.22 -16.98
CA THR A 391 -3.00 -10.04 -18.18
C THR A 391 -1.50 -10.22 -18.39
N LYS A 392 -1.11 -10.85 -19.50
CA LYS A 392 0.27 -11.25 -19.83
C LYS A 392 1.24 -10.07 -19.83
N PRO A 393 2.33 -10.10 -19.02
CA PRO A 393 3.37 -9.08 -19.05
C PRO A 393 4.33 -9.26 -20.24
N ALA A 394 5.11 -8.23 -20.55
CA ALA A 394 6.11 -8.27 -21.63
C ALA A 394 7.17 -9.38 -21.43
N LYS A 395 7.54 -9.66 -20.17
CA LYS A 395 8.41 -10.79 -19.81
C LYS A 395 7.57 -11.88 -19.17
N ALA A 396 7.21 -12.90 -19.93
CA ALA A 396 6.40 -14.03 -19.47
C ALA A 396 6.97 -15.36 -19.97
N ILE A 397 6.71 -16.43 -19.24
CA ILE A 397 6.95 -17.81 -19.67
C ILE A 397 5.66 -18.46 -20.18
N GLY A 398 5.80 -19.47 -21.02
CA GLY A 398 4.66 -20.14 -21.67
C GLY A 398 4.16 -19.45 -22.95
N GLY A 399 3.51 -20.25 -23.82
CA GLY A 399 2.94 -19.78 -25.08
C GLY A 399 1.69 -18.94 -24.91
N ASP A 400 1.28 -18.21 -25.94
CA ASP A 400 0.07 -17.37 -25.93
C ASP A 400 -1.20 -18.17 -25.65
N GLU A 401 -1.34 -19.37 -26.21
CA GLU A 401 -2.49 -20.25 -26.02
C GLU A 401 -2.73 -20.61 -24.54
N ILE A 402 -1.65 -20.87 -23.78
CA ILE A 402 -1.71 -21.14 -22.33
C ILE A 402 -2.23 -19.92 -21.60
N TRP A 403 -1.71 -18.74 -21.94
CA TRP A 403 -2.12 -17.47 -21.34
C TRP A 403 -3.57 -17.10 -21.64
N GLU A 404 -4.03 -17.33 -22.89
CA GLU A 404 -5.41 -17.11 -23.29
C GLU A 404 -6.35 -18.04 -22.54
N THR A 405 -6.01 -19.33 -22.45
CA THR A 405 -6.80 -20.34 -21.72
C THR A 405 -6.92 -19.96 -20.24
N ALA A 406 -5.82 -19.61 -19.60
CA ALA A 406 -5.81 -19.21 -18.20
C ALA A 406 -6.60 -17.92 -17.95
N THR A 407 -6.41 -16.90 -18.81
CA THR A 407 -7.14 -15.62 -18.69
C THR A 407 -8.64 -15.81 -18.92
N LYS A 408 -9.02 -16.66 -19.86
CA LYS A 408 -10.42 -17.01 -20.12
C LYS A 408 -11.05 -17.68 -18.90
N ALA A 409 -10.37 -18.63 -18.27
CA ALA A 409 -10.86 -19.29 -17.05
C ALA A 409 -11.12 -18.30 -15.91
N LEU A 410 -10.24 -17.31 -15.72
CA LEU A 410 -10.44 -16.24 -14.73
C LEU A 410 -11.67 -15.38 -15.07
N LYS A 411 -11.83 -14.96 -16.33
CA LYS A 411 -12.98 -14.15 -16.79
C LYS A 411 -14.29 -14.90 -16.61
N GLU A 412 -14.36 -16.14 -17.06
CA GLU A 412 -15.56 -16.97 -16.93
C GLU A 412 -15.98 -17.17 -15.48
N ALA A 413 -15.02 -17.37 -14.56
CA ALA A 413 -15.30 -17.49 -13.13
C ALA A 413 -15.92 -16.22 -12.54
N LEU A 414 -15.48 -15.03 -12.97
CA LEU A 414 -16.02 -13.76 -12.52
C LEU A 414 -17.38 -13.44 -13.17
N ASP A 415 -17.48 -13.56 -14.50
CA ASP A 415 -18.67 -13.21 -15.29
C ASP A 415 -19.89 -14.04 -14.88
N GLU A 416 -19.74 -15.37 -14.75
CA GLU A 416 -20.85 -16.26 -14.41
C GLU A 416 -21.35 -16.09 -12.98
N ASN A 417 -20.57 -15.46 -12.10
CA ASN A 417 -20.96 -15.17 -10.73
C ASN A 417 -21.30 -13.69 -10.51
N GLY A 418 -21.36 -12.90 -11.58
CA GLY A 418 -21.78 -11.50 -11.53
C GLY A 418 -20.81 -10.56 -10.83
N PHE A 419 -19.54 -10.94 -10.70
CA PHE A 419 -18.51 -10.06 -10.11
C PHE A 419 -18.12 -8.96 -11.11
N LYS A 420 -18.05 -7.74 -10.62
CA LYS A 420 -17.50 -6.61 -11.38
C LYS A 420 -15.99 -6.58 -11.23
N TYR A 421 -15.27 -6.38 -12.33
CA TYR A 421 -13.82 -6.30 -12.33
C TYR A 421 -13.29 -5.33 -13.39
N GLY A 422 -12.07 -4.83 -13.15
CA GLY A 422 -11.29 -4.10 -14.14
C GLY A 422 -10.29 -5.01 -14.86
N ILE A 423 -9.61 -4.47 -15.86
CA ILE A 423 -8.50 -5.14 -16.57
C ILE A 423 -7.24 -4.30 -16.35
N ASP A 424 -6.17 -4.97 -15.90
CA ASP A 424 -4.81 -4.43 -15.79
C ASP A 424 -3.94 -5.12 -16.85
N GLU A 425 -3.75 -4.45 -17.98
CA GLU A 425 -3.00 -5.01 -19.11
C GLU A 425 -1.51 -5.09 -18.79
N GLY A 426 -0.93 -6.29 -18.89
CA GLY A 426 0.48 -6.53 -18.63
C GLY A 426 0.86 -6.66 -17.16
N GLY A 427 -0.11 -6.59 -16.22
CA GLY A 427 0.13 -6.67 -14.77
C GLY A 427 0.27 -8.10 -14.22
N GLY A 428 0.15 -9.15 -15.04
CA GLY A 428 0.22 -10.54 -14.63
C GLY A 428 1.58 -10.95 -14.05
N ALA A 429 1.63 -12.11 -13.37
CA ALA A 429 2.89 -12.70 -12.95
C ALA A 429 3.65 -13.25 -14.18
N PHE A 430 4.94 -13.46 -14.08
CA PHE A 430 5.71 -13.98 -15.22
C PHE A 430 5.28 -15.39 -15.67
N TYR A 431 4.56 -16.14 -14.82
CA TYR A 431 4.12 -17.52 -15.06
C TYR A 431 2.60 -17.68 -15.29
N GLY A 432 1.79 -16.65 -15.08
CA GLY A 432 0.34 -16.74 -15.31
C GLY A 432 -0.43 -15.46 -15.02
N PRO A 433 -1.65 -15.34 -15.59
CA PRO A 433 -2.57 -14.25 -15.31
C PRO A 433 -3.11 -14.34 -13.87
N LYS A 434 -3.60 -13.24 -13.35
CA LYS A 434 -4.09 -13.19 -11.98
C LYS A 434 -5.34 -12.33 -11.81
N ILE A 435 -6.14 -12.65 -10.78
CA ILE A 435 -7.11 -11.73 -10.20
C ILE A 435 -6.43 -11.06 -9.01
N ASP A 436 -6.35 -9.74 -9.04
CA ASP A 436 -5.93 -8.92 -7.90
C ASP A 436 -7.16 -8.42 -7.15
N ILE A 437 -7.14 -8.60 -5.82
CA ILE A 437 -8.16 -8.08 -4.91
C ILE A 437 -7.59 -6.84 -4.26
N LYS A 438 -8.17 -5.68 -4.60
CA LYS A 438 -7.79 -4.37 -4.07
C LYS A 438 -8.78 -3.93 -3.03
N ILE A 439 -8.31 -3.64 -1.82
CA ILE A 439 -9.12 -3.09 -0.73
C ILE A 439 -9.02 -1.58 -0.69
N THR A 440 -10.09 -0.93 -0.25
CA THR A 440 -10.14 0.53 -0.04
C THR A 440 -10.16 0.82 1.45
N ASP A 441 -9.20 1.59 1.93
CA ASP A 441 -9.11 1.99 3.33
C ASP A 441 -10.02 3.19 3.68
N ALA A 442 -10.06 3.57 4.95
CA ALA A 442 -10.86 4.70 5.43
C ALA A 442 -10.45 6.07 4.84
N LEU A 443 -9.25 6.15 4.26
CA LEU A 443 -8.73 7.34 3.58
C LEU A 443 -8.92 7.28 2.05
N LYS A 444 -9.72 6.32 1.57
CA LYS A 444 -10.00 6.07 0.14
C LYS A 444 -8.79 5.64 -0.69
N ARG A 445 -7.68 5.20 -0.05
CA ARG A 445 -6.53 4.65 -0.76
C ARG A 445 -6.79 3.20 -1.12
N LYS A 446 -6.38 2.80 -2.33
CA LYS A 446 -6.51 1.43 -2.83
C LYS A 446 -5.21 0.65 -2.55
N TRP A 447 -5.36 -0.56 -2.01
CA TRP A 447 -4.26 -1.44 -1.66
C TRP A 447 -4.47 -2.81 -2.27
N GLN A 448 -3.53 -3.28 -3.04
CA GLN A 448 -3.51 -4.68 -3.47
C GLN A 448 -3.17 -5.56 -2.27
N CYS A 449 -4.09 -6.45 -1.91
CA CYS A 449 -3.95 -7.43 -0.84
C CYS A 449 -4.00 -8.85 -1.39
N GLY A 450 -5.20 -9.36 -1.72
CA GLY A 450 -5.38 -10.71 -2.21
C GLY A 450 -4.95 -10.87 -3.68
N THR A 451 -4.56 -12.08 -4.02
CA THR A 451 -4.28 -12.47 -5.41
C THR A 451 -4.66 -13.93 -5.66
N ILE A 452 -5.15 -14.23 -6.86
CA ILE A 452 -5.42 -15.58 -7.35
C ILE A 452 -4.75 -15.69 -8.71
N GLN A 453 -3.88 -16.68 -8.90
CA GLN A 453 -3.11 -16.86 -10.14
C GLN A 453 -3.31 -18.27 -10.68
N VAL A 454 -3.53 -18.40 -11.99
CA VAL A 454 -3.63 -19.68 -12.67
C VAL A 454 -2.30 -20.00 -13.34
N ASP A 455 -1.71 -21.11 -13.00
CA ASP A 455 -0.39 -21.52 -13.44
C ASP A 455 -0.39 -22.91 -14.07
N PHE A 456 -0.08 -22.97 -15.35
CA PHE A 456 0.17 -24.19 -16.09
C PHE A 456 1.67 -24.47 -16.26
N ASN A 457 2.52 -23.48 -16.01
CA ASN A 457 3.96 -23.52 -16.29
C ASN A 457 4.77 -24.28 -15.22
N LEU A 458 4.55 -23.99 -13.94
CA LEU A 458 5.27 -24.70 -12.86
C LEU A 458 4.92 -26.20 -12.82
N PRO A 459 3.66 -26.65 -12.97
CA PRO A 459 3.34 -28.06 -13.13
C PRO A 459 4.11 -28.73 -14.26
N GLU A 460 4.29 -28.06 -15.40
CA GLU A 460 5.08 -28.56 -16.50
C GLU A 460 6.57 -28.64 -16.18
N ARG A 461 7.15 -27.57 -15.66
CA ARG A 461 8.58 -27.49 -15.33
C ARG A 461 9.02 -28.50 -14.28
N PHE A 462 8.14 -28.81 -13.34
CA PHE A 462 8.39 -29.81 -12.30
C PHE A 462 7.90 -31.22 -12.67
N ASP A 463 7.37 -31.39 -13.87
CA ASP A 463 6.79 -32.63 -14.37
C ASP A 463 5.80 -33.25 -13.38
N LEU A 464 4.83 -32.43 -12.91
CA LEU A 464 3.78 -32.91 -12.02
C LEU A 464 2.79 -33.78 -12.80
N GLY A 465 2.22 -34.78 -12.15
CA GLY A 465 1.24 -35.65 -12.75
C GLY A 465 0.28 -36.25 -11.74
N TYR A 466 -0.91 -36.62 -12.20
CA TYR A 466 -1.87 -37.46 -11.49
C TYR A 466 -2.37 -38.55 -12.45
N ILE A 467 -2.88 -39.65 -11.91
CA ILE A 467 -3.49 -40.72 -12.68
C ILE A 467 -4.99 -40.46 -12.79
N ASP A 468 -5.50 -40.39 -14.01
CA ASP A 468 -6.93 -40.15 -14.28
C ASP A 468 -7.79 -41.43 -14.15
N ALA A 469 -9.09 -41.31 -14.45
CA ALA A 469 -10.05 -42.44 -14.39
C ALA A 469 -9.77 -43.55 -15.43
N ASN A 470 -9.03 -43.23 -16.50
CA ASN A 470 -8.62 -44.15 -17.55
C ASN A 470 -7.25 -44.78 -17.29
N ASN A 471 -6.65 -44.53 -16.10
CA ASN A 471 -5.31 -44.94 -15.74
C ASN A 471 -4.21 -44.31 -16.60
N GLU A 472 -4.46 -43.11 -17.13
CA GLU A 472 -3.53 -42.30 -17.89
C GLU A 472 -2.93 -41.20 -17.02
N ARG A 473 -1.66 -40.85 -17.27
CA ARG A 473 -0.99 -39.77 -16.55
C ARG A 473 -1.36 -38.41 -17.16
N GLN A 474 -2.02 -37.59 -16.35
CA GLN A 474 -2.43 -36.24 -16.71
C GLN A 474 -1.64 -35.19 -15.90
N ARG A 475 -1.59 -33.93 -16.39
CA ARG A 475 -0.94 -32.82 -15.72
C ARG A 475 -1.94 -31.98 -14.95
N PRO A 476 -1.74 -31.71 -13.63
CA PRO A 476 -2.61 -30.82 -12.88
C PRO A 476 -2.35 -29.37 -13.27
N VAL A 477 -3.34 -28.50 -12.96
CA VAL A 477 -3.19 -27.06 -12.94
C VAL A 477 -2.92 -26.62 -11.51
N MET A 478 -2.11 -25.59 -11.33
CA MET A 478 -1.80 -25.02 -10.03
C MET A 478 -2.43 -23.63 -9.88
N LEU A 479 -3.20 -23.43 -8.82
CA LEU A 479 -3.70 -22.12 -8.43
C LEU A 479 -2.90 -21.62 -7.27
N HIS A 480 -2.29 -20.44 -7.41
CA HIS A 480 -1.63 -19.73 -6.33
C HIS A 480 -2.59 -18.72 -5.74
N ARG A 481 -2.66 -18.60 -4.43
CA ARG A 481 -3.45 -17.55 -3.81
C ARG A 481 -2.89 -17.07 -2.47
N ALA A 482 -3.02 -15.78 -2.23
CA ALA A 482 -2.91 -15.15 -0.93
C ALA A 482 -4.19 -14.31 -0.71
N LEU A 483 -4.73 -14.28 0.50
CA LEU A 483 -5.93 -13.50 0.83
C LEU A 483 -5.57 -12.14 1.41
N LEU A 484 -4.64 -12.13 2.36
CA LEU A 484 -4.10 -10.90 2.97
C LEU A 484 -2.94 -10.31 2.16
N GLY A 485 -2.28 -11.11 1.33
CA GLY A 485 -1.03 -10.79 0.66
C GLY A 485 0.18 -11.01 1.58
N SER A 486 0.34 -10.20 2.62
CA SER A 486 1.24 -10.47 3.74
C SER A 486 0.66 -9.97 5.05
N PHE A 487 1.04 -10.61 6.16
CA PHE A 487 0.63 -10.19 7.51
C PHE A 487 1.10 -8.76 7.80
N GLU A 488 2.32 -8.42 7.45
CA GLU A 488 2.93 -7.11 7.66
C GLU A 488 2.11 -6.02 6.97
N ARG A 489 1.91 -6.16 5.67
CA ARG A 489 1.17 -5.18 4.86
C ARG A 489 -0.29 -5.08 5.30
N PHE A 490 -0.96 -6.19 5.53
CA PHE A 490 -2.35 -6.22 5.97
C PHE A 490 -2.52 -5.57 7.34
N ILE A 491 -1.67 -5.90 8.32
CA ILE A 491 -1.71 -5.28 9.66
C ILE A 491 -1.45 -3.77 9.55
N GLY A 492 -0.49 -3.35 8.74
CA GLY A 492 -0.25 -1.92 8.49
C GLY A 492 -1.48 -1.20 7.93
N ILE A 493 -2.13 -1.79 6.91
CA ILE A 493 -3.36 -1.23 6.32
C ILE A 493 -4.51 -1.21 7.34
N LEU A 494 -4.68 -2.30 8.09
CA LEU A 494 -5.73 -2.42 9.11
C LEU A 494 -5.56 -1.38 10.22
N LEU A 495 -4.33 -1.14 10.68
CA LEU A 495 -4.03 -0.10 11.67
C LEU A 495 -4.43 1.29 11.16
N GLU A 496 -4.11 1.62 9.91
CA GLU A 496 -4.47 2.92 9.33
C GLU A 496 -5.97 3.02 9.03
N HIS A 497 -6.60 1.93 8.59
CA HIS A 497 -8.04 1.86 8.35
C HIS A 497 -8.83 2.12 9.63
N THR A 498 -8.49 1.43 10.72
CA THR A 498 -9.18 1.51 12.01
C THR A 498 -8.67 2.63 12.92
N ALA A 499 -7.64 3.39 12.52
CA ALA A 499 -6.91 4.32 13.41
C ALA A 499 -6.37 3.64 14.68
N GLY A 500 -6.00 2.35 14.58
CA GLY A 500 -5.54 1.49 15.67
C GLY A 500 -6.65 0.90 16.55
N GLU A 501 -7.91 1.22 16.29
CA GLU A 501 -9.05 0.60 16.99
C GLU A 501 -9.37 -0.77 16.37
N LEU A 502 -8.47 -1.73 16.64
CA LEU A 502 -8.58 -3.08 16.11
C LEU A 502 -9.85 -3.78 16.61
N PRO A 503 -10.48 -4.66 15.79
CA PRO A 503 -11.57 -5.52 16.23
C PRO A 503 -11.20 -6.30 17.49
N PHE A 504 -12.16 -6.48 18.41
CA PHE A 504 -11.92 -7.11 19.72
C PHE A 504 -11.25 -8.48 19.60
N PHE A 505 -11.66 -9.29 18.64
CA PHE A 505 -11.17 -10.65 18.45
C PHE A 505 -9.68 -10.75 18.06
N ILE A 506 -9.06 -9.67 17.52
CA ILE A 506 -7.62 -9.64 17.21
C ILE A 506 -6.84 -8.62 18.05
N ALA A 507 -7.50 -7.79 18.87
CA ALA A 507 -6.79 -6.81 19.69
C ALA A 507 -5.72 -7.50 20.56
N PRO A 508 -4.47 -7.00 20.58
CA PRO A 508 -3.35 -7.66 21.27
C PRO A 508 -3.55 -7.75 22.77
N THR A 509 -4.07 -6.70 23.38
CA THR A 509 -4.60 -6.67 24.74
C THR A 509 -6.06 -6.27 24.62
N GLN A 510 -6.96 -7.16 25.01
CA GLN A 510 -8.41 -6.97 24.86
C GLN A 510 -9.01 -6.24 26.06
N VAL A 511 -8.47 -6.49 27.25
CA VAL A 511 -8.93 -5.91 28.50
C VAL A 511 -7.74 -5.40 29.32
N VAL A 512 -7.82 -4.16 29.79
CA VAL A 512 -6.93 -3.66 30.85
C VAL A 512 -7.71 -3.54 32.15
N ILE A 513 -7.23 -4.19 33.20
CA ILE A 513 -7.81 -4.16 34.54
C ILE A 513 -7.04 -3.15 35.37
N VAL A 514 -7.75 -2.16 35.93
CA VAL A 514 -7.16 -1.04 36.67
C VAL A 514 -7.63 -1.06 38.11
N PRO A 515 -6.94 -1.78 39.02
CA PRO A 515 -7.28 -1.75 40.46
C PRO A 515 -6.93 -0.37 41.02
N ILE A 516 -7.85 0.27 41.75
CA ILE A 516 -7.63 1.60 42.36
C ILE A 516 -6.52 1.52 43.44
N SER A 517 -6.52 0.47 44.24
CA SER A 517 -5.55 0.23 45.31
C SER A 517 -5.07 -1.23 45.36
N ASP A 518 -4.09 -1.52 46.22
CA ASP A 518 -3.57 -2.89 46.44
C ASP A 518 -4.62 -3.86 46.98
N ALA A 519 -5.59 -3.37 47.71
CA ALA A 519 -6.69 -4.18 48.21
C ALA A 519 -7.53 -4.83 47.11
N HIS A 520 -7.49 -4.26 45.88
CA HIS A 520 -8.27 -4.76 44.74
C HIS A 520 -7.47 -5.70 43.81
N LEU A 521 -6.17 -5.94 44.08
CA LEU A 521 -5.30 -6.74 43.25
C LEU A 521 -5.70 -8.19 43.10
N ASP A 522 -6.17 -8.81 44.19
CA ASP A 522 -6.53 -10.22 44.15
C ASP A 522 -7.80 -10.45 43.33
N TYR A 523 -8.76 -9.53 43.38
CA TYR A 523 -9.90 -9.56 42.49
C TYR A 523 -9.52 -9.28 41.02
N ALA A 524 -8.59 -8.36 40.77
CA ALA A 524 -8.06 -8.13 39.43
C ALA A 524 -7.40 -9.40 38.84
N LYS A 525 -6.68 -10.16 39.69
CA LYS A 525 -6.10 -11.45 39.29
C LYS A 525 -7.16 -12.53 39.02
N GLU A 526 -8.24 -12.52 39.82
CA GLU A 526 -9.40 -13.40 39.63
C GLU A 526 -10.02 -13.15 38.24
N ILE A 527 -10.34 -11.90 37.91
CA ILE A 527 -10.89 -11.50 36.61
C ILE A 527 -9.93 -11.89 35.49
N SER A 528 -8.65 -11.61 35.61
CA SER A 528 -7.65 -11.97 34.59
C SER A 528 -7.57 -13.48 34.34
N ARG A 529 -7.73 -14.30 35.40
CA ARG A 529 -7.78 -15.77 35.25
C ARG A 529 -9.05 -16.24 34.54
N GLU A 530 -10.22 -15.66 34.85
CA GLU A 530 -11.49 -16.00 34.17
C GLU A 530 -11.42 -15.62 32.67
N LEU A 531 -10.89 -14.44 32.33
CA LEU A 531 -10.68 -14.00 30.95
C LEU A 531 -9.73 -14.95 30.19
N ARG A 532 -8.66 -15.40 30.83
CA ARG A 532 -7.70 -16.34 30.22
C ARG A 532 -8.32 -17.70 29.90
N LYS A 533 -9.27 -18.20 30.71
CA LYS A 533 -9.98 -19.45 30.41
C LYS A 533 -10.76 -19.42 29.10
N ILE A 534 -11.13 -18.24 28.67
CA ILE A 534 -11.87 -18.02 27.41
C ILE A 534 -11.00 -17.38 26.32
N ASN A 535 -9.67 -17.46 26.44
CA ASN A 535 -8.70 -16.91 25.48
C ASN A 535 -8.80 -15.40 25.26
N VAL A 536 -9.17 -14.63 26.30
CA VAL A 536 -9.12 -13.17 26.28
C VAL A 536 -7.83 -12.71 26.97
N ASP A 537 -7.00 -11.96 26.23
CA ASP A 537 -5.78 -11.38 26.77
C ASP A 537 -6.09 -10.14 27.60
N SER A 538 -5.68 -10.18 28.86
CA SER A 538 -5.81 -9.07 29.78
C SER A 538 -4.50 -8.67 30.44
N GLU A 539 -4.38 -7.39 30.76
CA GLU A 539 -3.26 -6.84 31.51
C GLU A 539 -3.78 -6.14 32.78
N ILE A 540 -3.09 -6.35 33.90
CA ILE A 540 -3.35 -5.60 35.14
C ILE A 540 -2.42 -4.39 35.13
N ALA A 541 -2.98 -3.18 35.11
CA ALA A 541 -2.23 -1.96 35.04
C ALA A 541 -1.34 -1.76 36.28
N SER A 542 -0.06 -1.39 36.07
CA SER A 542 0.90 -1.16 37.14
C SER A 542 0.43 -0.07 38.10
N LYS A 543 0.56 -0.34 39.38
CA LYS A 543 0.19 0.58 40.48
C LYS A 543 1.16 1.74 40.72
N ASN A 544 2.32 1.72 40.06
CA ASN A 544 3.35 2.77 40.24
C ASN A 544 2.95 4.11 39.60
N GLU A 545 1.75 4.18 39.00
CA GLU A 545 1.23 5.37 38.32
C GLU A 545 -0.17 5.73 38.85
N SER A 546 -0.54 7.02 38.74
CA SER A 546 -1.88 7.48 39.09
C SER A 546 -2.96 6.78 38.25
N LEU A 547 -4.17 6.65 38.81
CA LEU A 547 -5.33 6.05 38.12
C LEU A 547 -5.54 6.65 36.73
N ASN A 548 -5.57 7.98 36.64
CA ASN A 548 -5.76 8.69 35.38
C ASN A 548 -4.67 8.38 34.35
N LYS A 549 -3.41 8.24 34.79
CA LYS A 549 -2.30 7.91 33.89
C LYS A 549 -2.40 6.49 33.38
N ARG A 550 -2.81 5.53 34.22
CA ARG A 550 -3.04 4.13 33.83
C ARG A 550 -4.17 4.01 32.79
N ILE A 551 -5.30 4.69 33.02
CA ILE A 551 -6.41 4.74 32.05
C ILE A 551 -5.93 5.36 30.73
N ARG A 552 -5.26 6.52 30.78
CA ARG A 552 -4.73 7.20 29.58
C ARG A 552 -3.72 6.33 28.80
N THR A 553 -2.91 5.54 29.50
CA THR A 553 -1.97 4.59 28.87
C THR A 553 -2.74 3.51 28.09
N ALA A 554 -3.77 2.91 28.69
CA ALA A 554 -4.64 1.93 28.03
C ALA A 554 -5.37 2.54 26.82
N GLU A 555 -5.86 3.77 26.96
CA GLU A 555 -6.49 4.52 25.85
C GLU A 555 -5.50 4.79 24.71
N LYS A 556 -4.26 5.17 25.02
CA LYS A 556 -3.21 5.39 24.03
C LYS A 556 -2.83 4.10 23.28
N GLN A 557 -2.84 2.98 23.99
CA GLN A 557 -2.61 1.64 23.40
C GLN A 557 -3.84 1.08 22.68
N ARG A 558 -4.92 1.85 22.55
CA ARG A 558 -6.15 1.46 21.87
C ARG A 558 -6.79 0.17 22.43
N VAL A 559 -6.66 -0.08 23.73
CA VAL A 559 -7.27 -1.25 24.36
C VAL A 559 -8.80 -1.13 24.28
N PRO A 560 -9.52 -2.15 23.78
CA PRO A 560 -10.96 -2.08 23.60
C PRO A 560 -11.75 -1.89 24.91
N MET A 561 -11.36 -2.60 25.96
CA MET A 561 -12.08 -2.59 27.23
C MET A 561 -11.17 -2.23 28.42
N ILE A 562 -11.59 -1.28 29.22
CA ILE A 562 -10.89 -0.86 30.44
C ILE A 562 -11.83 -1.12 31.62
N VAL A 563 -11.41 -1.97 32.56
CA VAL A 563 -12.13 -2.33 33.77
C VAL A 563 -11.50 -1.63 34.96
N VAL A 564 -12.24 -0.81 35.66
CA VAL A 564 -11.79 -0.14 36.89
C VAL A 564 -12.38 -0.88 38.10
N LEU A 565 -11.55 -1.11 39.13
CA LEU A 565 -11.92 -1.85 40.30
C LEU A 565 -11.68 -1.02 41.56
N GLY A 566 -12.75 -0.72 42.31
CA GLY A 566 -12.72 -0.13 43.62
C GLY A 566 -13.37 -1.05 44.67
N ASP A 567 -13.65 -0.51 45.85
CA ASP A 567 -14.24 -1.26 46.97
C ASP A 567 -15.63 -1.83 46.63
N ASN A 568 -16.44 -1.08 45.88
CA ASN A 568 -17.77 -1.50 45.45
C ASN A 568 -17.73 -2.70 44.51
N GLU A 569 -16.84 -2.66 43.53
CA GLU A 569 -16.69 -3.74 42.53
C GLU A 569 -16.23 -5.04 43.21
N VAL A 570 -15.28 -4.93 44.16
CA VAL A 570 -14.80 -6.09 44.92
C VAL A 570 -15.92 -6.67 45.81
N ALA A 571 -16.67 -5.82 46.53
CA ALA A 571 -17.73 -6.26 47.40
C ALA A 571 -18.89 -6.92 46.65
N ASN A 572 -19.27 -6.39 45.48
CA ASN A 572 -20.42 -6.86 44.71
C ASN A 572 -20.07 -7.90 43.65
N LYS A 573 -18.78 -8.29 43.50
CA LYS A 573 -18.29 -9.13 42.39
C LYS A 573 -18.70 -8.59 41.02
N SER A 574 -18.58 -7.27 40.87
CA SER A 574 -18.91 -6.54 39.65
C SER A 574 -17.66 -5.90 39.00
N VAL A 575 -17.85 -5.26 37.88
CA VAL A 575 -16.82 -4.48 37.15
C VAL A 575 -17.38 -3.15 36.68
N ALA A 576 -16.62 -2.07 36.83
CA ALA A 576 -16.90 -0.79 36.17
C ALA A 576 -16.20 -0.78 34.82
N LEU A 577 -16.96 -1.08 33.75
CA LEU A 577 -16.46 -1.22 32.37
C LEU A 577 -16.51 0.11 31.63
N ARG A 578 -15.41 0.44 30.95
CA ARG A 578 -15.34 1.43 29.87
C ARG A 578 -15.09 0.69 28.56
N ASP A 579 -16.14 0.53 27.76
CA ASP A 579 -16.05 0.00 26.41
C ASP A 579 -15.73 1.14 25.43
N ARG A 580 -14.53 1.14 24.88
CA ARG A 580 -14.08 2.20 23.97
C ARG A 580 -14.74 2.10 22.59
N GLN A 581 -14.98 0.88 22.10
CA GLN A 581 -15.59 0.66 20.78
C GLN A 581 -17.08 1.06 20.81
N ALA A 582 -17.79 0.65 21.85
CA ALA A 582 -19.19 1.06 22.07
C ALA A 582 -19.32 2.51 22.58
N ARG A 583 -18.22 3.12 23.06
CA ARG A 583 -18.19 4.44 23.71
C ARG A 583 -19.15 4.55 24.91
N THR A 584 -19.26 3.46 25.67
CA THR A 584 -20.14 3.36 26.83
C THR A 584 -19.35 3.14 28.11
N GLN A 585 -20.00 3.50 29.25
CA GLN A 585 -19.56 3.13 30.58
C GLN A 585 -20.75 2.44 31.28
N SER A 586 -20.48 1.32 31.92
CA SER A 586 -21.51 0.51 32.59
C SER A 586 -20.91 -0.29 33.72
N ASP A 587 -21.71 -0.48 34.79
CA ASP A 587 -21.42 -1.41 35.85
C ASP A 587 -22.19 -2.70 35.58
N MET A 588 -21.51 -3.84 35.73
CA MET A 588 -22.13 -5.16 35.50
C MET A 588 -21.47 -6.22 36.38
N SER A 589 -22.17 -7.32 36.61
CA SER A 589 -21.59 -8.47 37.30
C SER A 589 -20.41 -9.07 36.50
N LEU A 590 -19.48 -9.77 37.18
CA LEU A 590 -18.40 -10.48 36.53
C LEU A 590 -18.92 -11.49 35.51
N ALA A 591 -20.03 -12.17 35.77
CA ALA A 591 -20.61 -13.15 34.85
C ALA A 591 -21.12 -12.49 33.57
N GLU A 592 -21.81 -11.35 33.64
CA GLU A 592 -22.25 -10.57 32.47
C GLU A 592 -21.05 -10.06 31.66
N PHE A 593 -20.01 -9.58 32.33
CA PHE A 593 -18.78 -9.12 31.66
C PHE A 593 -18.09 -10.25 30.89
N ILE A 594 -17.96 -11.44 31.49
CA ILE A 594 -17.39 -12.61 30.81
C ILE A 594 -18.26 -13.02 29.62
N ASN A 595 -19.60 -12.99 29.73
CA ASN A 595 -20.48 -13.28 28.60
C ASN A 595 -20.34 -12.25 27.49
N LEU A 596 -20.29 -10.95 27.79
CA LEU A 596 -20.04 -9.88 26.83
C LEU A 596 -18.73 -10.09 26.07
N THR A 597 -17.65 -10.47 26.77
CA THR A 597 -16.35 -10.75 26.10
C THR A 597 -16.41 -11.98 25.19
N LYS A 598 -17.20 -13.02 25.55
CA LYS A 598 -17.41 -14.18 24.66
C LYS A 598 -18.20 -13.79 23.41
N GLU A 599 -19.25 -12.98 23.55
CA GLU A 599 -20.03 -12.47 22.41
C GLU A 599 -19.11 -11.71 21.43
N LYS A 600 -18.26 -10.79 21.94
CA LYS A 600 -17.31 -10.05 21.12
C LYS A 600 -16.22 -10.92 20.45
N LEU A 601 -15.84 -12.04 21.04
CA LEU A 601 -14.96 -13.02 20.39
C LEU A 601 -15.66 -13.76 19.25
N SER A 602 -16.99 -13.95 19.35
CA SER A 602 -17.79 -14.67 18.36
C SER A 602 -18.27 -13.79 17.19
N GLU A 603 -17.97 -12.49 17.19
CA GLU A 603 -18.33 -11.57 16.09
C GLU A 603 -17.63 -11.92 14.76
N VAL A 604 -16.57 -12.73 14.80
CA VAL A 604 -15.86 -13.19 13.62
C VAL A 604 -16.52 -14.43 13.01
N HIS A 605 -16.94 -14.33 11.76
CA HIS A 605 -17.60 -15.40 11.01
C HIS A 605 -16.88 -15.65 9.69
N PHE A 606 -16.28 -16.83 9.52
CA PHE A 606 -15.60 -17.26 8.30
C PHE A 606 -16.32 -18.38 7.58
#